data_9f29dcb90e7fd357208a060b54908836
#
_entry.id   9f29dcb90e7fd357208a060b54908836
#
_cell.length_a   1.000
_cell.length_b   1.000
_cell.length_c   1.000
_cell.angle_alpha   90.00
_cell.angle_beta   90.00
_cell.angle_gamma   90.00
#
_symmetry.space_group_name_H-M   'P 1'
#
loop_
_entity.id
_entity.type
_entity.pdbx_description
1 polymer ?
#
loop_
_entity_poly.entity_id
_entity_poly.type
_entity_poly.pdbx_seq_one_letter_code
_entity_poly.pdbx_strand_id
1 'polypeptide(L)'
;MATPLRILAVADSSDDVLFIMRELRRGGYEPLFEWVETSAAMKAALEGGKWDVIISDYVMPQFSGLEALQVLMESGQDLPFIIVSGKIGEDIAVGAMKAGAHDYILKDNLARLIPANERELREAQTRRERRKADEALKKTYEDLDLMVEERTAELSATNETLREEILWRKKAEEEREKLIRELRQALAEVKALSGLLPICASCKKIRDDKGYWNQIEVYIRDHSEAEFSHSFCPDCAKKLYSEYLKKPGADE
;
A
#
# COMPACT_ATOMS: atom_id res chain seq x y z
N MET A 1 41.28 -28.26 -1.03
CA MET A 1 41.37 -27.41 -2.24
C MET A 1 41.93 -26.08 -1.80
N ALA A 2 42.87 -25.49 -2.53
CA ALA A 2 43.40 -24.17 -2.20
C ALA A 2 42.35 -23.10 -2.52
N THR A 3 42.21 -22.10 -1.64
CA THR A 3 41.24 -21.01 -1.81
C THR A 3 41.89 -19.89 -2.64
N PRO A 4 41.32 -19.49 -3.78
CA PRO A 4 41.88 -18.38 -4.55
C PRO A 4 41.77 -17.07 -3.75
N LEU A 5 42.85 -16.27 -3.77
CA LEU A 5 42.93 -15.00 -3.04
C LEU A 5 43.60 -13.95 -3.93
N ARG A 6 42.89 -12.88 -4.25
CA ARG A 6 43.38 -11.78 -5.08
C ARG A 6 44.00 -10.71 -4.21
N ILE A 7 45.27 -10.51 -4.41
CA ILE A 7 46.09 -9.68 -3.54
C ILE A 7 46.71 -8.54 -4.34
N LEU A 8 46.54 -7.32 -3.84
CA LEU A 8 47.31 -6.19 -4.30
C LEU A 8 48.51 -6.05 -3.34
N ALA A 9 49.70 -6.38 -3.82
CA ALA A 9 50.92 -6.28 -3.06
C ALA A 9 51.60 -4.92 -3.32
N VAL A 10 51.83 -4.17 -2.26
CA VAL A 10 52.52 -2.87 -2.32
C VAL A 10 53.88 -3.01 -1.65
N ALA A 11 54.92 -3.08 -2.43
CA ALA A 11 56.28 -3.31 -1.92
C ALA A 11 57.34 -2.79 -2.91
N ASP A 12 58.55 -2.51 -2.42
CA ASP A 12 59.70 -2.14 -3.25
C ASP A 12 60.63 -3.30 -3.55
N SER A 13 60.38 -4.47 -2.93
CA SER A 13 61.22 -5.67 -3.07
C SER A 13 60.42 -6.86 -3.58
N SER A 14 60.85 -7.43 -4.71
CA SER A 14 60.27 -8.67 -5.24
C SER A 14 60.40 -9.85 -4.28
N ASP A 15 61.52 -9.90 -3.50
CA ASP A 15 61.75 -10.97 -2.56
C ASP A 15 60.73 -10.96 -1.41
N ASP A 16 60.39 -9.78 -0.93
CA ASP A 16 59.36 -9.60 0.11
C ASP A 16 57.98 -10.05 -0.38
N VAL A 17 57.62 -9.69 -1.60
CA VAL A 17 56.36 -10.15 -2.23
C VAL A 17 56.35 -11.67 -2.35
N LEU A 18 57.43 -12.28 -2.84
CA LEU A 18 57.54 -13.72 -2.98
C LEU A 18 57.45 -14.44 -1.62
N PHE A 19 58.04 -13.85 -0.57
CA PHE A 19 58.00 -14.38 0.79
C PHE A 19 56.54 -14.39 1.34
N ILE A 20 55.83 -13.29 1.15
CA ILE A 20 54.42 -13.16 1.53
C ILE A 20 53.56 -14.20 0.77
N MET A 21 53.75 -14.30 -0.56
CA MET A 21 52.98 -15.25 -1.40
C MET A 21 53.29 -16.70 -1.01
N ARG A 22 54.51 -17.02 -0.64
CA ARG A 22 54.88 -18.36 -0.16
C ARG A 22 54.16 -18.69 1.16
N GLU A 23 54.08 -17.74 2.07
CA GLU A 23 53.42 -17.97 3.37
C GLU A 23 51.93 -18.15 3.20
N LEU A 24 51.26 -17.36 2.33
CA LEU A 24 49.87 -17.53 1.99
C LEU A 24 49.56 -18.90 1.35
N ARG A 25 50.43 -19.40 0.45
CA ARG A 25 50.31 -20.77 -0.08
C ARG A 25 50.42 -21.84 1.00
N ARG A 26 51.30 -21.66 1.99
CA ARG A 26 51.39 -22.56 3.15
C ARG A 26 50.12 -22.59 3.98
N GLY A 27 49.41 -21.46 4.03
CA GLY A 27 48.09 -21.34 4.67
C GLY A 27 46.93 -21.90 3.87
N GLY A 28 47.17 -22.52 2.69
CA GLY A 28 46.12 -23.12 1.88
C GLY A 28 45.46 -22.18 0.88
N TYR A 29 46.02 -20.99 0.67
CA TYR A 29 45.55 -20.07 -0.36
C TYR A 29 46.24 -20.30 -1.71
N GLU A 30 45.57 -19.93 -2.78
CA GLU A 30 46.13 -19.79 -4.13
C GLU A 30 46.19 -18.28 -4.48
N PRO A 31 47.34 -17.59 -4.16
CA PRO A 31 47.45 -16.17 -4.35
C PRO A 31 47.53 -15.79 -5.82
N LEU A 32 46.58 -15.00 -6.27
CA LEU A 32 46.57 -14.27 -7.54
C LEU A 32 46.92 -12.82 -7.21
N PHE A 33 48.10 -12.35 -7.58
CA PHE A 33 48.56 -11.06 -7.13
C PHE A 33 49.04 -10.16 -8.24
N GLU A 34 48.84 -8.87 -8.01
CA GLU A 34 49.52 -7.80 -8.73
C GLU A 34 50.41 -7.06 -7.76
N TRP A 35 51.59 -6.69 -8.24
CA TRP A 35 52.59 -6.01 -7.44
C TRP A 35 52.79 -4.59 -7.95
N VAL A 36 52.74 -3.61 -7.05
CA VAL A 36 52.87 -2.18 -7.34
C VAL A 36 53.84 -1.51 -6.37
N GLU A 37 54.63 -0.55 -6.88
CA GLU A 37 55.66 0.18 -6.14
C GLU A 37 55.35 1.67 -5.97
N THR A 38 54.32 2.17 -6.65
CA THR A 38 54.01 3.60 -6.69
C THR A 38 52.52 3.88 -6.45
N SER A 39 52.22 5.08 -5.95
CA SER A 39 50.84 5.54 -5.74
C SER A 39 50.01 5.51 -7.04
N ALA A 40 50.63 5.91 -8.17
CA ALA A 40 49.92 5.91 -9.45
C ALA A 40 49.56 4.50 -9.93
N ALA A 41 50.50 3.52 -9.79
CA ALA A 41 50.24 2.12 -10.12
C ALA A 41 49.17 1.52 -9.20
N MET A 42 49.21 1.83 -7.90
CA MET A 42 48.18 1.39 -6.96
C MET A 42 46.80 1.93 -7.29
N LYS A 43 46.70 3.21 -7.64
CA LYS A 43 45.41 3.80 -8.07
C LYS A 43 44.86 3.09 -9.32
N ALA A 44 45.70 2.87 -10.32
CA ALA A 44 45.30 2.16 -11.54
C ALA A 44 44.88 0.71 -11.26
N ALA A 45 45.62 -0.02 -10.37
CA ALA A 45 45.27 -1.36 -9.97
C ALA A 45 43.93 -1.43 -9.20
N LEU A 46 43.64 -0.45 -8.33
CA LEU A 46 42.38 -0.35 -7.61
C LEU A 46 41.16 -0.09 -8.54
N GLU A 47 41.37 0.72 -9.59
CA GLU A 47 40.32 1.01 -10.58
C GLU A 47 40.06 -0.18 -11.53
N GLY A 48 41.14 -0.89 -11.92
CA GLY A 48 41.08 -1.95 -12.93
C GLY A 48 40.78 -3.35 -12.39
N GLY A 49 41.06 -3.59 -11.11
CA GLY A 49 41.02 -4.92 -10.50
C GLY A 49 39.98 -5.14 -9.43
N LYS A 50 39.73 -6.41 -9.13
CA LYS A 50 38.96 -6.83 -7.94
C LYS A 50 39.92 -7.50 -6.98
N TRP A 51 40.07 -6.93 -5.83
CA TRP A 51 40.99 -7.38 -4.80
C TRP A 51 40.23 -7.91 -3.59
N ASP A 52 40.82 -8.88 -2.89
CA ASP A 52 40.28 -9.43 -1.67
C ASP A 52 41.01 -8.85 -0.44
N VAL A 53 42.33 -8.53 -0.60
CA VAL A 53 43.18 -7.95 0.44
C VAL A 53 44.31 -7.14 -0.19
N ILE A 54 44.74 -6.10 0.52
CA ILE A 54 45.98 -5.36 0.21
C ILE A 54 47.00 -5.70 1.27
N ILE A 55 48.20 -6.07 0.82
CA ILE A 55 49.35 -6.31 1.71
C ILE A 55 50.45 -5.34 1.32
N SER A 56 50.77 -4.45 2.23
CA SER A 56 51.76 -3.38 1.98
C SER A 56 52.99 -3.50 2.86
N ASP A 57 54.14 -3.29 2.30
CA ASP A 57 55.32 -2.98 3.13
C ASP A 57 55.13 -1.61 3.78
N TYR A 58 55.66 -1.46 4.99
CA TYR A 58 55.61 -0.21 5.72
C TYR A 58 56.60 0.84 5.21
N VAL A 59 57.85 0.43 4.94
CA VAL A 59 58.94 1.31 4.55
C VAL A 59 59.33 1.02 3.12
N MET A 60 59.06 1.95 2.24
CA MET A 60 59.49 1.93 0.84
C MET A 60 60.09 3.30 0.48
N PRO A 61 61.11 3.37 -0.40
CA PRO A 61 61.83 4.61 -0.66
C PRO A 61 61.00 5.76 -1.24
N GLN A 62 59.98 5.47 -2.04
CA GLN A 62 59.21 6.47 -2.77
C GLN A 62 57.74 6.52 -2.42
N PHE A 63 57.22 5.52 -1.69
CA PHE A 63 55.82 5.35 -1.39
C PHE A 63 55.63 4.53 -0.13
N SER A 64 55.30 5.14 0.99
CA SER A 64 55.15 4.45 2.27
C SER A 64 53.86 3.66 2.39
N GLY A 65 53.84 2.66 3.29
CA GLY A 65 52.60 1.90 3.58
C GLY A 65 51.45 2.76 4.12
N LEU A 66 51.76 3.89 4.81
CA LEU A 66 50.72 4.83 5.24
C LEU A 66 50.15 5.65 4.08
N GLU A 67 50.98 6.04 3.12
CA GLU A 67 50.50 6.68 1.89
C GLU A 67 49.67 5.72 1.04
N ALA A 68 50.05 4.44 0.99
CA ALA A 68 49.27 3.40 0.34
C ALA A 68 47.90 3.22 1.01
N LEU A 69 47.85 3.23 2.34
CA LEU A 69 46.58 3.21 3.09
C LEU A 69 45.73 4.43 2.76
N GLN A 70 46.31 5.62 2.66
CA GLN A 70 45.58 6.82 2.27
C GLN A 70 44.99 6.71 0.86
N VAL A 71 45.74 6.15 -0.10
CA VAL A 71 45.23 5.89 -1.47
C VAL A 71 44.02 4.96 -1.43
N LEU A 72 44.03 3.90 -0.60
CA LEU A 72 42.88 3.02 -0.43
C LEU A 72 41.68 3.79 0.14
N MET A 73 41.88 4.61 1.17
CA MET A 73 40.81 5.40 1.78
C MET A 73 40.19 6.38 0.78
N GLU A 74 41.02 7.05 -0.03
CA GLU A 74 40.56 7.97 -1.09
C GLU A 74 39.78 7.24 -2.19
N SER A 75 40.07 5.95 -2.45
CA SER A 75 39.32 5.15 -3.44
C SER A 75 37.89 4.77 -3.00
N GLY A 76 37.58 4.90 -1.72
CA GLY A 76 36.28 4.51 -1.14
C GLY A 76 36.04 2.99 -1.13
N GLN A 77 37.04 2.18 -1.48
CA GLN A 77 36.90 0.72 -1.46
C GLN A 77 37.11 0.16 -0.05
N ASP A 78 36.21 -0.72 0.38
CA ASP A 78 36.31 -1.43 1.67
C ASP A 78 37.10 -2.74 1.46
N LEU A 79 38.42 -2.63 1.53
CA LEU A 79 39.36 -3.76 1.42
C LEU A 79 40.18 -3.90 2.68
N PRO A 80 40.44 -5.13 3.18
CA PRO A 80 41.41 -5.37 4.20
C PRO A 80 42.78 -4.83 3.78
N PHE A 81 43.42 -4.11 4.68
CA PHE A 81 44.77 -3.55 4.47
C PHE A 81 45.68 -3.99 5.59
N ILE A 82 46.64 -4.86 5.25
CA ILE A 82 47.58 -5.45 6.18
C ILE A 82 48.96 -4.86 5.90
N ILE A 83 49.59 -4.31 6.93
CA ILE A 83 50.96 -3.80 6.83
C ILE A 83 51.91 -4.88 7.28
N VAL A 84 52.98 -5.10 6.48
CA VAL A 84 54.08 -5.98 6.80
C VAL A 84 55.35 -5.14 6.94
N SER A 85 56.10 -5.30 8.02
CA SER A 85 57.28 -4.46 8.28
C SER A 85 58.45 -5.27 8.83
N GLY A 86 59.65 -4.93 8.39
CA GLY A 86 60.92 -5.48 8.95
C GLY A 86 61.40 -4.77 10.21
N LYS A 87 60.77 -3.65 10.61
CA LYS A 87 61.18 -2.88 11.80
C LYS A 87 60.22 -3.13 12.97
N ILE A 88 60.82 -3.40 14.13
CA ILE A 88 60.09 -3.52 15.39
C ILE A 88 59.94 -2.11 15.96
N GLY A 89 58.69 -1.64 16.12
CA GLY A 89 58.36 -0.37 16.80
C GLY A 89 56.91 -0.37 17.20
N GLU A 90 56.60 -0.44 18.50
CA GLU A 90 55.22 -0.38 18.99
C GLU A 90 54.49 0.88 18.55
N ASP A 91 55.19 2.02 18.57
CA ASP A 91 54.64 3.31 18.14
C ASP A 91 54.25 3.31 16.65
N ILE A 92 55.01 2.61 15.81
CA ILE A 92 54.76 2.48 14.38
C ILE A 92 53.50 1.63 14.16
N ALA A 93 53.41 0.48 14.84
CA ALA A 93 52.23 -0.40 14.74
C ALA A 93 50.97 0.32 15.22
N VAL A 94 51.05 1.01 16.37
CA VAL A 94 49.93 1.79 16.90
C VAL A 94 49.55 2.93 15.96
N GLY A 95 50.53 3.62 15.36
CA GLY A 95 50.30 4.66 14.37
C GLY A 95 49.57 4.14 13.13
N ALA A 96 50.01 3.00 12.59
CA ALA A 96 49.37 2.36 11.43
C ALA A 96 47.91 1.94 11.72
N MET A 97 47.67 1.32 12.86
CA MET A 97 46.32 0.93 13.30
C MET A 97 45.39 2.14 13.50
N LYS A 98 45.93 3.22 14.12
CA LYS A 98 45.16 4.47 14.26
C LYS A 98 44.87 5.15 12.93
N ALA A 99 45.74 4.99 11.94
CA ALA A 99 45.56 5.50 10.60
C ALA A 99 44.52 4.68 9.78
N GLY A 100 44.06 3.52 10.29
CA GLY A 100 43.05 2.69 9.65
C GLY A 100 43.54 1.40 9.03
N ALA A 101 44.81 1.03 9.25
CA ALA A 101 45.29 -0.30 8.87
C ALA A 101 44.55 -1.38 9.68
N HIS A 102 44.21 -2.49 9.03
CA HIS A 102 43.44 -3.55 9.67
C HIS A 102 44.31 -4.48 10.50
N ASP A 103 45.55 -4.71 10.09
CA ASP A 103 46.54 -5.40 10.91
C ASP A 103 47.98 -4.93 10.57
N TYR A 104 48.91 -5.20 11.50
CA TYR A 104 50.32 -4.93 11.37
C TYR A 104 51.11 -6.18 11.74
N ILE A 105 51.98 -6.64 10.83
CA ILE A 105 52.71 -7.91 10.95
C ILE A 105 54.19 -7.66 10.76
N LEU A 106 54.99 -8.24 11.63
CA LEU A 106 56.47 -8.23 11.47
C LEU A 106 56.92 -9.29 10.46
N LYS A 107 57.88 -8.94 9.57
CA LYS A 107 58.46 -9.88 8.61
C LYS A 107 59.09 -11.11 9.28
N ASP A 108 59.59 -10.96 10.51
CA ASP A 108 60.14 -12.05 11.31
C ASP A 108 59.04 -13.00 11.85
N ASN A 109 57.76 -12.61 11.78
CA ASN A 109 56.64 -13.41 12.28
C ASN A 109 55.48 -13.50 11.28
N LEU A 110 55.78 -13.84 10.03
CA LEU A 110 54.77 -14.00 8.95
C LEU A 110 53.79 -15.14 9.20
N ALA A 111 54.03 -16.04 10.16
CA ALA A 111 53.06 -17.05 10.59
C ALA A 111 51.73 -16.43 11.05
N ARG A 112 51.75 -15.17 11.53
CA ARG A 112 50.56 -14.42 11.90
C ARG A 112 49.73 -13.93 10.70
N LEU A 113 50.31 -13.92 9.47
CA LEU A 113 49.67 -13.41 8.29
C LEU A 113 48.37 -14.20 7.96
N ILE A 114 48.40 -15.51 8.11
CA ILE A 114 47.26 -16.36 7.79
C ILE A 114 46.08 -16.07 8.71
N PRO A 115 46.18 -16.17 10.06
CA PRO A 115 45.03 -15.86 10.93
C PRO A 115 44.58 -14.39 10.85
N ALA A 116 45.48 -13.45 10.61
CA ALA A 116 45.14 -12.05 10.39
C ALA A 116 44.30 -11.88 9.11
N ASN A 117 44.80 -12.44 8.00
CA ASN A 117 44.10 -12.39 6.73
C ASN A 117 42.69 -13.02 6.80
N GLU A 118 42.54 -14.18 7.44
CA GLU A 118 41.25 -14.85 7.64
C GLU A 118 40.27 -14.03 8.47
N ARG A 119 40.77 -13.35 9.50
CA ARG A 119 39.93 -12.47 10.33
C ARG A 119 39.45 -11.28 9.52
N GLU A 120 40.38 -10.58 8.87
CA GLU A 120 40.06 -9.36 8.13
C GLU A 120 39.17 -9.61 6.91
N LEU A 121 39.33 -10.74 6.21
CA LEU A 121 38.46 -11.14 5.14
C LEU A 121 37.01 -11.39 5.63
N ARG A 122 36.85 -12.06 6.79
CA ARG A 122 35.53 -12.29 7.39
C ARG A 122 34.86 -10.98 7.83
N GLU A 123 35.66 -10.10 8.45
CA GLU A 123 35.11 -8.79 8.87
C GLU A 123 34.71 -7.91 7.67
N ALA A 124 35.54 -7.88 6.63
CA ALA A 124 35.22 -7.19 5.39
C ALA A 124 33.95 -7.76 4.73
N GLN A 125 33.80 -9.08 4.71
CA GLN A 125 32.61 -9.74 4.22
C GLN A 125 31.35 -9.31 5.02
N THR A 126 31.46 -9.34 6.34
CA THR A 126 30.32 -8.93 7.22
C THR A 126 29.96 -7.46 7.03
N ARG A 127 30.95 -6.57 6.89
CA ARG A 127 30.71 -5.14 6.60
C ARG A 127 30.00 -4.95 5.26
N ARG A 128 30.43 -5.69 4.21
CA ARG A 128 29.80 -5.63 2.88
C ARG A 128 28.36 -6.14 2.89
N GLU A 129 28.11 -7.24 3.60
CA GLU A 129 26.76 -7.80 3.73
C GLU A 129 25.83 -6.85 4.48
N ARG A 130 26.30 -6.28 5.58
CA ARG A 130 25.54 -5.28 6.34
C ARG A 130 25.20 -4.06 5.48
N ARG A 131 26.18 -3.50 4.77
CA ARG A 131 25.93 -2.36 3.90
C ARG A 131 24.89 -2.65 2.82
N LYS A 132 24.96 -3.83 2.19
CA LYS A 132 23.95 -4.25 1.21
C LYS A 132 22.56 -4.40 1.82
N ALA A 133 22.50 -4.94 3.04
CA ALA A 133 21.22 -5.07 3.76
C ALA A 133 20.64 -3.70 4.13
N ASP A 134 21.47 -2.78 4.60
CA ASP A 134 21.06 -1.41 4.95
C ASP A 134 20.58 -0.63 3.70
N GLU A 135 21.28 -0.76 2.57
CA GLU A 135 20.88 -0.15 1.29
C GLU A 135 19.55 -0.72 0.79
N ALA A 136 19.36 -2.05 0.86
CA ALA A 136 18.11 -2.70 0.47
C ALA A 136 16.96 -2.29 1.38
N LEU A 137 17.21 -2.22 2.68
CA LEU A 137 16.23 -1.77 3.67
C LEU A 137 15.80 -0.32 3.40
N LYS A 138 16.75 0.57 3.17
CA LYS A 138 16.48 1.98 2.84
C LYS A 138 15.58 2.09 1.61
N LYS A 139 15.90 1.36 0.55
CA LYS A 139 15.08 1.35 -0.67
C LYS A 139 13.66 0.85 -0.40
N THR A 140 13.52 -0.20 0.43
CA THR A 140 12.19 -0.73 0.78
C THR A 140 11.36 0.29 1.55
N TYR A 141 11.97 1.07 2.44
CA TYR A 141 11.28 2.16 3.14
C TYR A 141 10.81 3.26 2.18
N GLU A 142 11.68 3.67 1.24
CA GLU A 142 11.32 4.69 0.23
C GLU A 142 10.14 4.22 -0.64
N ASP A 143 10.14 2.96 -1.09
CA ASP A 143 9.06 2.35 -1.86
C ASP A 143 7.76 2.24 -1.04
N LEU A 144 7.88 1.91 0.26
CA LEU A 144 6.73 1.81 1.18
C LEU A 144 6.09 3.18 1.44
N ASP A 145 6.89 4.21 1.68
CA ASP A 145 6.39 5.57 1.90
C ASP A 145 5.59 6.05 0.70
N LEU A 146 6.09 5.83 -0.52
CA LEU A 146 5.37 6.17 -1.75
C LEU A 146 4.02 5.43 -1.84
N MET A 147 4.01 4.14 -1.54
CA MET A 147 2.78 3.33 -1.55
C MET A 147 1.78 3.78 -0.49
N VAL A 148 2.25 4.19 0.70
CA VAL A 148 1.40 4.73 1.76
C VAL A 148 0.77 6.05 1.33
N GLU A 149 1.53 6.95 0.70
CA GLU A 149 1.01 8.21 0.17
C GLU A 149 -0.08 7.99 -0.88
N GLU A 150 0.17 7.11 -1.86
CA GLU A 150 -0.81 6.76 -2.90
C GLU A 150 -2.10 6.18 -2.30
N ARG A 151 -1.96 5.22 -1.37
CA ARG A 151 -3.13 4.59 -0.73
C ARG A 151 -3.90 5.55 0.16
N THR A 152 -3.21 6.46 0.82
CA THR A 152 -3.86 7.47 1.66
C THR A 152 -4.67 8.44 0.81
N ALA A 153 -4.13 8.87 -0.34
CA ALA A 153 -4.83 9.71 -1.29
C ALA A 153 -6.06 9.02 -1.88
N GLU A 154 -5.94 7.75 -2.30
CA GLU A 154 -7.06 6.94 -2.82
C GLU A 154 -8.16 6.76 -1.77
N LEU A 155 -7.78 6.41 -0.54
CA LEU A 155 -8.72 6.27 0.57
C LEU A 155 -9.43 7.59 0.91
N SER A 156 -8.72 8.71 0.87
CA SER A 156 -9.30 10.03 1.11
C SER A 156 -10.34 10.37 0.05
N ALA A 157 -10.03 10.19 -1.23
CA ALA A 157 -10.96 10.42 -2.33
C ALA A 157 -12.21 9.52 -2.25
N THR A 158 -12.00 8.23 -1.94
CA THR A 158 -13.12 7.28 -1.77
C THR A 158 -14.00 7.64 -0.58
N ASN A 159 -13.42 8.07 0.53
CA ASN A 159 -14.18 8.54 1.68
C ASN A 159 -15.02 9.78 1.38
N GLU A 160 -14.50 10.69 0.57
CA GLU A 160 -15.22 11.90 0.17
C GLU A 160 -16.45 11.55 -0.70
N THR A 161 -16.27 10.70 -1.70
CA THR A 161 -17.38 10.21 -2.53
C THR A 161 -18.44 9.45 -1.72
N LEU A 162 -18.03 8.59 -0.79
CA LEU A 162 -18.95 7.88 0.10
C LEU A 162 -19.72 8.81 1.02
N ARG A 163 -19.10 9.87 1.52
CA ARG A 163 -19.79 10.88 2.35
C ARG A 163 -20.85 11.63 1.56
N GLU A 164 -20.56 12.00 0.31
CA GLU A 164 -21.53 12.64 -0.57
C GLU A 164 -22.71 11.71 -0.88
N GLU A 165 -22.43 10.45 -1.17
CA GLU A 165 -23.48 9.45 -1.41
C GLU A 165 -24.38 9.24 -0.18
N ILE A 166 -23.81 9.15 1.01
CA ILE A 166 -24.56 9.03 2.27
C ILE A 166 -25.46 10.25 2.46
N LEU A 167 -24.98 11.45 2.24
CA LEU A 167 -25.77 12.68 2.34
C LEU A 167 -26.92 12.71 1.32
N TRP A 168 -26.66 12.30 0.09
CA TRP A 168 -27.66 12.20 -0.95
C TRP A 168 -28.74 11.18 -0.60
N ARG A 169 -28.36 9.98 -0.17
CA ARG A 169 -29.29 8.92 0.26
C ARG A 169 -30.18 9.38 1.42
N LYS A 170 -29.60 10.06 2.39
CA LYS A 170 -30.35 10.58 3.55
C LYS A 170 -31.41 11.59 3.13
N LYS A 171 -31.07 12.52 2.25
CA LYS A 171 -32.04 13.48 1.70
C LYS A 171 -33.19 12.79 0.92
N ALA A 172 -32.84 11.83 0.07
CA ALA A 172 -33.83 11.06 -0.69
C ALA A 172 -34.77 10.25 0.22
N GLU A 173 -34.25 9.70 1.31
CA GLU A 173 -35.04 8.99 2.31
C GLU A 173 -36.04 9.93 3.04
N GLU A 174 -35.56 11.08 3.47
CA GLU A 174 -36.41 12.12 4.12
C GLU A 174 -37.55 12.58 3.19
N GLU A 175 -37.26 12.81 1.92
CA GLU A 175 -38.25 13.19 0.91
C GLU A 175 -39.25 12.06 0.65
N ARG A 176 -38.77 10.82 0.53
CA ARG A 176 -39.64 9.63 0.39
C ARG A 176 -40.58 9.48 1.57
N GLU A 177 -40.11 9.64 2.79
CA GLU A 177 -40.95 9.58 3.98
C GLU A 177 -42.01 10.70 4.02
N LYS A 178 -41.61 11.90 3.58
CA LYS A 178 -42.57 13.01 3.45
C LYS A 178 -43.68 12.67 2.47
N LEU A 179 -43.33 12.21 1.26
CA LEU A 179 -44.32 11.83 0.25
C LEU A 179 -45.23 10.68 0.72
N ILE A 180 -44.70 9.70 1.45
CA ILE A 180 -45.50 8.62 2.03
C ILE A 180 -46.53 9.18 3.03
N ARG A 181 -46.13 10.16 3.86
CA ARG A 181 -47.09 10.81 4.81
C ARG A 181 -48.18 11.55 4.07
N GLU A 182 -47.83 12.34 3.06
CA GLU A 182 -48.79 13.09 2.24
C GLU A 182 -49.74 12.15 1.51
N LEU A 183 -49.27 11.08 0.92
CA LEU A 183 -50.08 10.07 0.24
C LEU A 183 -51.06 9.38 1.21
N ARG A 184 -50.61 9.01 2.41
CA ARG A 184 -51.47 8.41 3.44
C ARG A 184 -52.58 9.37 3.87
N GLN A 185 -52.24 10.65 4.02
CA GLN A 185 -53.22 11.66 4.38
C GLN A 185 -54.26 11.83 3.25
N ALA A 186 -53.81 11.96 2.01
CA ALA A 186 -54.73 12.07 0.86
C ALA A 186 -55.66 10.84 0.71
N LEU A 187 -55.12 9.63 0.93
CA LEU A 187 -55.92 8.40 0.93
C LEU A 187 -56.94 8.36 2.06
N ALA A 188 -56.63 8.92 3.22
CA ALA A 188 -57.58 8.99 4.34
C ALA A 188 -58.71 9.99 4.09
N GLU A 189 -58.50 11.01 3.26
CA GLU A 189 -59.51 12.00 2.85
C GLU A 189 -60.45 11.47 1.78
N VAL A 190 -60.07 10.41 1.04
CA VAL A 190 -60.96 9.79 0.05
C VAL A 190 -62.07 9.06 0.73
N LYS A 191 -63.30 9.64 0.64
CA LYS A 191 -64.54 8.99 1.12
C LYS A 191 -64.91 7.84 0.20
N ALA A 192 -64.53 6.63 0.54
CA ALA A 192 -64.94 5.43 -0.19
C ALA A 192 -65.91 4.59 0.62
N LEU A 193 -67.06 4.29 -0.01
CA LEU A 193 -67.98 3.31 0.55
C LEU A 193 -67.35 1.91 0.50
N SER A 194 -67.04 1.37 1.66
CA SER A 194 -66.42 0.02 1.75
C SER A 194 -67.26 -0.82 2.75
N GLY A 195 -67.38 -2.11 2.45
CA GLY A 195 -68.05 -3.08 3.32
C GLY A 195 -69.57 -3.30 3.01
N LEU A 196 -70.22 -4.06 3.89
CA LEU A 196 -71.63 -4.38 3.76
C LEU A 196 -72.48 -3.27 4.37
N LEU A 197 -73.34 -2.61 3.53
CA LEU A 197 -74.25 -1.58 3.98
C LEU A 197 -75.59 -2.25 4.45
N PRO A 198 -75.96 -2.06 5.70
CA PRO A 198 -77.21 -2.62 6.21
C PRO A 198 -78.45 -1.90 5.62
N ILE A 199 -79.14 -2.56 4.69
CA ILE A 199 -80.26 -2.02 3.98
C ILE A 199 -81.58 -2.66 4.48
N CYS A 200 -82.59 -1.85 4.73
CA CYS A 200 -83.95 -2.36 5.04
C CYS A 200 -84.57 -3.13 3.86
N ALA A 201 -84.94 -4.39 4.06
CA ALA A 201 -85.51 -5.23 3.02
C ALA A 201 -86.83 -4.63 2.40
N SER A 202 -87.59 -3.89 3.17
CA SER A 202 -88.84 -3.30 2.73
C SER A 202 -88.64 -1.92 2.08
N CYS A 203 -88.18 -0.93 2.83
CA CYS A 203 -88.17 0.47 2.35
C CYS A 203 -86.81 0.92 1.77
N LYS A 204 -85.81 0.02 1.73
CA LYS A 204 -84.47 0.24 1.15
C LYS A 204 -83.62 1.35 1.84
N LYS A 205 -84.03 1.86 3.01
CA LYS A 205 -83.20 2.78 3.81
C LYS A 205 -81.95 2.08 4.30
N ILE A 206 -80.82 2.84 4.40
CA ILE A 206 -79.55 2.37 4.96
C ILE A 206 -79.47 2.79 6.43
N ARG A 207 -79.00 1.89 7.29
CA ARG A 207 -78.75 2.20 8.68
C ARG A 207 -77.31 2.71 8.83
N ASP A 208 -77.15 3.93 9.33
CA ASP A 208 -75.84 4.52 9.61
C ASP A 208 -75.22 3.92 10.88
N ASP A 209 -73.94 4.29 11.14
CA ASP A 209 -73.18 3.82 12.28
C ASP A 209 -73.78 4.26 13.64
N LYS A 210 -74.63 5.26 13.65
CA LYS A 210 -75.36 5.74 14.84
C LYS A 210 -76.68 5.03 15.04
N GLY A 211 -77.07 4.12 14.14
CA GLY A 211 -78.28 3.34 14.19
C GLY A 211 -79.52 3.97 13.55
N TYR A 212 -79.41 5.12 12.91
CA TYR A 212 -80.53 5.81 12.23
C TYR A 212 -80.68 5.28 10.79
N TRP A 213 -82.00 5.27 10.34
CA TRP A 213 -82.33 4.83 9.00
C TRP A 213 -82.46 6.02 8.04
N ASN A 214 -81.49 6.17 7.14
CA ASN A 214 -81.43 7.25 6.16
C ASN A 214 -81.84 6.77 4.77
N GLN A 215 -82.24 7.70 3.91
CA GLN A 215 -82.50 7.43 2.49
C GLN A 215 -81.14 7.03 1.86
N ILE A 216 -81.16 6.10 0.91
CA ILE A 216 -79.94 5.61 0.28
C ILE A 216 -79.13 6.72 -0.39
N GLU A 217 -79.85 7.66 -1.03
CA GLU A 217 -79.23 8.79 -1.72
C GLU A 217 -78.53 9.74 -0.75
N VAL A 218 -79.15 9.98 0.43
CA VAL A 218 -78.52 10.84 1.47
C VAL A 218 -77.28 10.18 2.04
N TYR A 219 -77.40 8.90 2.36
CA TYR A 219 -76.22 8.15 2.91
C TYR A 219 -75.09 8.12 1.95
N ILE A 220 -75.28 7.78 0.66
CA ILE A 220 -74.27 7.72 -0.35
C ILE A 220 -73.63 9.10 -0.59
N ARG A 221 -74.42 10.17 -0.69
CA ARG A 221 -73.90 11.54 -0.85
C ARG A 221 -73.01 11.96 0.33
N ASP A 222 -73.37 11.59 1.55
CA ASP A 222 -72.66 11.99 2.76
C ASP A 222 -71.36 11.15 2.96
N HIS A 223 -71.27 9.97 2.31
CA HIS A 223 -70.17 9.03 2.46
C HIS A 223 -69.36 8.77 1.17
N SER A 224 -69.72 9.48 0.08
CA SER A 224 -69.01 9.42 -1.20
C SER A 224 -69.13 10.73 -1.97
N GLU A 225 -68.41 10.88 -3.05
CA GLU A 225 -68.54 12.04 -3.99
C GLU A 225 -69.62 11.82 -5.03
N ALA A 226 -70.46 10.78 -4.86
CA ALA A 226 -71.48 10.47 -5.82
C ALA A 226 -72.72 11.43 -5.68
N GLU A 227 -73.15 12.02 -6.79
CA GLU A 227 -74.39 12.82 -6.89
C GLU A 227 -75.46 12.03 -7.58
N PHE A 228 -76.71 12.21 -7.15
CA PHE A 228 -77.89 11.53 -7.70
C PHE A 228 -78.67 12.46 -8.62
N SER A 229 -78.95 12.01 -9.84
CA SER A 229 -79.94 12.60 -10.74
C SER A 229 -81.22 11.73 -10.72
N HIS A 230 -82.36 12.37 -10.69
CA HIS A 230 -83.62 11.65 -10.66
C HIS A 230 -84.23 11.54 -12.07
N SER A 231 -84.46 10.30 -12.48
CA SER A 231 -85.17 9.99 -13.74
C SER A 231 -85.98 8.71 -13.58
N PHE A 232 -86.93 8.50 -14.50
CA PHE A 232 -87.67 7.25 -14.51
C PHE A 232 -87.00 6.21 -15.42
N CYS A 233 -86.81 5.03 -14.91
CA CYS A 233 -86.46 3.93 -15.78
C CYS A 233 -87.62 3.56 -16.72
N PRO A 234 -87.35 2.91 -17.86
CA PRO A 234 -88.43 2.60 -18.85
C PRO A 234 -89.57 1.82 -18.28
N ASP A 235 -89.42 0.95 -17.33
CA ASP A 235 -90.45 0.13 -16.73
C ASP A 235 -91.32 0.97 -15.77
N CYS A 236 -90.74 1.88 -15.00
CA CYS A 236 -91.49 2.79 -14.15
C CYS A 236 -92.25 3.83 -15.00
N ALA A 237 -91.63 4.33 -16.05
CA ALA A 237 -92.29 5.24 -16.99
C ALA A 237 -93.53 4.59 -17.61
N LYS A 238 -93.45 3.36 -18.06
CA LYS A 238 -94.58 2.60 -18.58
C LYS A 238 -95.75 2.42 -17.55
N LYS A 239 -95.40 2.18 -16.31
CA LYS A 239 -96.38 1.98 -15.23
C LYS A 239 -97.08 3.29 -14.86
N LEU A 240 -96.36 4.38 -14.71
CA LEU A 240 -96.86 5.68 -14.28
C LEU A 240 -97.60 6.41 -15.38
N TYR A 241 -97.22 6.26 -16.61
CA TYR A 241 -97.76 6.95 -17.74
C TYR A 241 -98.60 6.02 -18.66
N SER A 242 -98.90 4.80 -18.19
CA SER A 242 -99.73 3.85 -18.97
C SER A 242 -101.12 4.39 -19.39
N GLU A 243 -101.68 5.28 -18.61
CA GLU A 243 -102.93 5.94 -18.94
C GLU A 243 -102.81 7.02 -20.04
N TYR A 244 -101.62 7.65 -20.11
CA TYR A 244 -101.33 8.67 -21.12
C TYR A 244 -100.79 8.07 -22.45
N LEU A 245 -100.41 6.83 -22.46
CA LEU A 245 -99.96 6.12 -23.65
C LEU A 245 -101.09 5.38 -24.38
N LYS A 246 -102.29 5.30 -23.78
CA LYS A 246 -103.51 4.88 -24.45
C LYS A 246 -104.08 6.10 -25.15
N LYS A 247 -103.80 6.31 -26.43
CA LYS A 247 -104.51 7.26 -27.26
C LYS A 247 -105.99 6.86 -27.32
N PRO A 248 -106.92 7.77 -27.06
CA PRO A 248 -108.30 7.57 -27.47
C PRO A 248 -108.40 7.75 -28.98
N GLY A 249 -108.98 6.75 -29.62
CA GLY A 249 -109.78 6.79 -30.85
C GLY A 249 -109.19 7.48 -32.08
N ALA A 250 -108.75 6.72 -33.03
CA ALA A 250 -109.01 7.05 -34.41
C ALA A 250 -110.39 6.43 -34.73
N ASP A 251 -111.37 7.30 -34.75
CA ASP A 251 -112.57 7.05 -35.53
C ASP A 251 -112.82 8.29 -36.37
N GLU A 252 -112.89 8.04 -37.65
CA GLU A 252 -113.19 8.76 -38.87
C GLU A 252 -112.05 9.35 -39.68
#